data_9bd00b17a8e021cd8eb5bcf2f87313d0
#
_entry.id   9bd00b17a8e021cd8eb5bcf2f87313d0
#
_cell.length_a   1.000
_cell.length_b   1.000
_cell.length_c   1.000
_cell.angle_alpha   90.00
_cell.angle_beta   90.00
_cell.angle_gamma   90.00
#
_symmetry.space_group_name_H-M   'P 1'
#
loop_
_entity.id
_entity.type
_entity.pdbx_description
1 polymer ?
#
loop_
_entity_poly.entity_id
_entity_poly.type
_entity_poly.pdbx_seq_one_letter_code
_entity_poly.pdbx_strand_id
1 'polypeptide(L)'
;EIKTKLGFELIELDHGVRSSLMPGIQQVFDTGEIRFSSLHDFGLLPTQAAVTSPDGYRFSAASAEERERAVTQAFQAIDLAAQLNATFVVLHLGTVNMSPITDRLIAMAKAGGYLSREYVRTKISAVQERERIAPECLERVKNCLLRVIDHAAPKNIRIGLKARRDYEQIPTERELSELLEEMNSPHLGYWHDFGHCQVKENLGFIDHAEWLRAVGPHTFGCHVQDCIWPAREGQLPFTGGVDFEKLVPLLPTNCLFVWKMTANTTVDAIRQSVQMWKERFGE
;
A
#
# COMPACT_ATOMS: atom_id res chain seq x y z
N GLU A 1 -22.60 8.85 -3.91
CA GLU A 1 -21.99 9.04 -5.24
C GLU A 1 -21.19 7.83 -5.70
N ILE A 2 -20.32 7.24 -4.89
CA ILE A 2 -19.48 6.09 -5.25
C ILE A 2 -20.34 4.91 -5.76
N LYS A 3 -21.35 4.50 -4.99
CA LYS A 3 -22.26 3.43 -5.38
C LYS A 3 -23.16 3.83 -6.56
N THR A 4 -23.83 4.97 -6.47
CA THR A 4 -24.87 5.39 -7.43
C THR A 4 -24.32 5.88 -8.76
N LYS A 5 -23.15 6.55 -8.76
CA LYS A 5 -22.55 7.12 -9.99
C LYS A 5 -21.45 6.26 -10.57
N LEU A 6 -20.69 5.54 -9.74
CA LEU A 6 -19.51 4.77 -10.19
C LEU A 6 -19.73 3.25 -10.15
N GLY A 7 -20.74 2.76 -9.47
CA GLY A 7 -21.07 1.33 -9.42
C GLY A 7 -20.22 0.50 -8.44
N PHE A 8 -19.39 1.14 -7.58
CA PHE A 8 -18.63 0.41 -6.57
C PHE A 8 -19.51 0.10 -5.36
N GLU A 9 -19.51 -1.15 -4.93
CA GLU A 9 -20.28 -1.61 -3.77
C GLU A 9 -19.47 -1.63 -2.48
N LEU A 10 -18.15 -1.79 -2.60
CA LEU A 10 -17.22 -1.85 -1.47
C LEU A 10 -16.33 -0.61 -1.47
N ILE A 11 -15.96 -0.17 -0.27
CA ILE A 11 -15.09 0.98 -0.06
C ILE A 11 -13.94 0.57 0.85
N GLU A 12 -12.75 1.07 0.57
CA GLU A 12 -11.64 1.09 1.51
C GLU A 12 -11.72 2.37 2.34
N LEU A 13 -11.61 2.24 3.66
CA LEU A 13 -11.51 3.38 4.57
C LEU A 13 -10.04 3.80 4.66
N ASP A 14 -9.74 4.97 4.10
CA ASP A 14 -8.36 5.48 4.03
C ASP A 14 -7.95 6.24 5.30
N HIS A 15 -6.64 6.27 5.57
CA HIS A 15 -6.01 6.96 6.71
C HIS A 15 -6.32 8.48 6.79
N GLY A 16 -6.81 9.08 5.70
CA GLY A 16 -7.25 10.49 5.66
C GLY A 16 -8.57 10.78 6.35
N VAL A 17 -9.32 9.75 6.74
CA VAL A 17 -10.66 9.91 7.33
C VAL A 17 -10.54 10.32 8.81
N ARG A 18 -11.18 11.44 9.17
CA ARG A 18 -11.16 11.95 10.54
C ARG A 18 -12.14 11.16 11.44
N SER A 19 -11.74 10.94 12.68
CA SER A 19 -12.55 10.26 13.68
C SER A 19 -13.92 10.95 13.92
N SER A 20 -14.01 12.27 13.69
CA SER A 20 -15.27 13.02 13.77
C SER A 20 -16.31 12.59 12.73
N LEU A 21 -15.93 11.89 11.66
CA LEU A 21 -16.83 11.38 10.62
C LEU A 21 -17.42 10.00 10.99
N MET A 22 -16.92 9.35 12.04
CA MET A 22 -17.35 7.99 12.42
C MET A 22 -18.86 7.85 12.65
N PRO A 23 -19.57 8.80 13.28
CA PRO A 23 -21.03 8.65 13.42
C PRO A 23 -21.76 8.54 12.09
N GLY A 24 -21.33 9.32 11.08
CA GLY A 24 -21.90 9.24 9.73
C GLY A 24 -21.51 7.94 8.99
N ILE A 25 -20.27 7.48 9.14
CA ILE A 25 -19.79 6.22 8.59
C ILE A 25 -20.58 5.05 9.18
N GLN A 26 -20.77 5.03 10.50
CA GLN A 26 -21.55 4.00 11.17
C GLN A 26 -23.01 4.02 10.70
N GLN A 27 -23.60 5.18 10.55
CA GLN A 27 -24.97 5.30 10.05
C GLN A 27 -25.15 4.69 8.65
N VAL A 28 -24.25 4.98 7.71
CA VAL A 28 -24.35 4.42 6.34
C VAL A 28 -23.99 2.93 6.29
N PHE A 29 -23.19 2.45 7.22
CA PHE A 29 -22.92 1.03 7.42
C PHE A 29 -24.16 0.30 7.95
N ASP A 30 -24.80 0.82 9.01
CA ASP A 30 -25.96 0.23 9.66
C ASP A 30 -27.18 0.17 8.71
N THR A 31 -27.32 1.14 7.80
CA THR A 31 -28.35 1.14 6.76
C THR A 31 -28.05 0.20 5.59
N GLY A 32 -26.85 -0.39 5.52
CA GLY A 32 -26.41 -1.24 4.42
C GLY A 32 -26.17 -0.50 3.11
N GLU A 33 -26.12 0.83 3.14
CA GLU A 33 -25.82 1.63 1.94
C GLU A 33 -24.40 1.41 1.43
N ILE A 34 -23.46 1.19 2.35
CA ILE A 34 -22.03 1.01 2.07
C ILE A 34 -21.55 -0.24 2.82
N ARG A 35 -20.68 -0.99 2.16
CA ARG A 35 -19.89 -2.08 2.77
C ARG A 35 -18.42 -1.73 2.68
N PHE A 36 -17.63 -2.17 3.66
CA PHE A 36 -16.20 -1.94 3.67
C PHE A 36 -15.44 -3.22 3.30
N SER A 37 -14.46 -3.09 2.41
CA SER A 37 -13.57 -4.18 2.03
C SER A 37 -12.34 -4.23 2.93
N SER A 38 -11.78 -3.07 3.19
CA SER A 38 -10.48 -2.90 3.85
C SER A 38 -10.39 -1.56 4.57
N LEU A 39 -9.45 -1.49 5.51
CA LEU A 39 -8.96 -0.25 6.09
C LEU A 39 -7.50 -0.07 5.68
N HIS A 40 -7.14 1.13 5.24
CA HIS A 40 -5.79 1.44 4.82
C HIS A 40 -5.03 2.19 5.93
N ASP A 41 -3.92 1.60 6.35
CA ASP A 41 -3.06 2.08 7.41
C ASP A 41 -3.73 2.11 8.80
N PHE A 42 -3.33 3.01 9.69
CA PHE A 42 -3.74 3.04 11.09
C PHE A 42 -5.18 3.52 11.36
N GLY A 43 -6.04 3.52 10.33
CA GLY A 43 -7.44 3.90 10.49
C GLY A 43 -7.63 5.41 10.66
N LEU A 44 -8.48 5.82 11.60
CA LEU A 44 -8.98 7.18 11.69
C LEU A 44 -7.97 8.16 12.28
N LEU A 45 -7.86 9.32 11.65
CA LEU A 45 -7.12 10.43 12.20
C LEU A 45 -7.83 11.02 13.42
N PRO A 46 -7.09 11.30 14.51
CA PRO A 46 -7.63 12.10 15.60
C PRO A 46 -8.12 13.46 15.09
N THR A 47 -9.24 13.94 15.66
CA THR A 47 -9.88 15.20 15.24
C THR A 47 -8.94 16.40 15.25
N GLN A 48 -7.90 16.37 16.12
CA GLN A 48 -6.91 17.43 16.32
C GLN A 48 -5.62 17.24 15.50
N ALA A 49 -5.47 16.14 14.76
CA ALA A 49 -4.27 15.93 13.97
C ALA A 49 -4.19 16.93 12.81
N ALA A 50 -3.09 17.68 12.74
CA ALA A 50 -2.87 18.72 11.73
C ALA A 50 -2.52 18.13 10.35
N VAL A 51 -1.92 16.94 10.30
CA VAL A 51 -1.42 16.31 9.06
C VAL A 51 -1.75 14.82 9.04
N THR A 52 -2.24 14.39 7.91
CA THR A 52 -2.39 12.96 7.58
C THR A 52 -1.05 12.44 7.09
N SER A 53 -0.38 11.61 7.87
CA SER A 53 0.80 10.89 7.39
C SER A 53 0.57 9.41 7.57
N PRO A 54 0.64 8.62 6.49
CA PRO A 54 0.56 7.16 6.60
C PRO A 54 1.75 6.57 7.39
N ASP A 55 2.83 7.34 7.56
CA ASP A 55 4.00 6.97 8.35
C ASP A 55 4.07 7.72 9.69
N GLY A 56 2.92 8.14 10.23
CA GLY A 56 2.84 8.89 11.50
C GLY A 56 3.42 8.12 12.69
N TYR A 57 3.31 6.79 12.67
CA TYR A 57 3.95 5.87 13.61
C TYR A 57 4.58 4.71 12.84
N ARG A 58 5.82 4.34 13.20
CA ARG A 58 6.59 3.35 12.43
C ARG A 58 6.95 2.14 13.29
N PHE A 59 6.64 0.96 12.80
CA PHE A 59 7.11 -0.29 13.41
C PHE A 59 8.64 -0.41 13.36
N SER A 60 9.28 0.22 12.36
CA SER A 60 10.74 0.24 12.20
C SER A 60 11.48 1.22 13.13
N ALA A 61 10.75 2.06 13.87
CA ALA A 61 11.33 3.12 14.68
C ALA A 61 12.33 2.62 15.72
N ALA A 62 13.39 3.39 15.98
CA ALA A 62 14.36 3.10 17.04
C ALA A 62 13.74 3.26 18.44
N SER A 63 12.85 4.25 18.61
CA SER A 63 12.12 4.47 19.86
C SER A 63 11.11 3.34 20.12
N ALA A 64 11.23 2.71 21.29
CA ALA A 64 10.26 1.71 21.74
C ALA A 64 8.86 2.31 21.94
N GLU A 65 8.78 3.56 22.39
CA GLU A 65 7.52 4.28 22.59
C GLU A 65 6.81 4.52 21.25
N GLU A 66 7.55 4.92 20.18
CA GLU A 66 6.97 5.08 18.85
C GLU A 66 6.45 3.75 18.30
N ARG A 67 7.19 2.66 18.45
CA ARG A 67 6.73 1.31 18.05
C ARG A 67 5.48 0.88 18.81
N GLU A 68 5.40 1.15 20.12
CA GLU A 68 4.22 0.83 20.91
C GLU A 68 2.99 1.61 20.45
N ARG A 69 3.16 2.88 20.07
CA ARG A 69 2.09 3.67 19.44
C ARG A 69 1.66 3.08 18.11
N ALA A 70 2.61 2.65 17.26
CA ALA A 70 2.31 2.01 15.99
C ALA A 70 1.47 0.72 16.18
N VAL A 71 1.86 -0.14 17.12
CA VAL A 71 1.12 -1.36 17.45
C VAL A 71 -0.27 -1.05 17.99
N THR A 72 -0.39 -0.07 18.89
CA THR A 72 -1.69 0.36 19.42
C THR A 72 -2.63 0.86 18.33
N GLN A 73 -2.11 1.65 17.39
CA GLN A 73 -2.91 2.13 16.25
C GLN A 73 -3.33 0.98 15.32
N ALA A 74 -2.44 0.01 15.08
CA ALA A 74 -2.78 -1.16 14.29
C ALA A 74 -3.89 -1.98 14.98
N PHE A 75 -3.85 -2.15 16.30
CA PHE A 75 -4.92 -2.82 17.05
C PHE A 75 -6.25 -2.08 16.89
N GLN A 76 -6.26 -0.76 17.00
CA GLN A 76 -7.47 0.05 16.80
C GLN A 76 -8.02 -0.08 15.37
N ALA A 77 -7.15 -0.13 14.36
CA ALA A 77 -7.55 -0.34 12.97
C ALA A 77 -8.17 -1.74 12.78
N ILE A 78 -7.58 -2.78 13.39
CA ILE A 78 -8.09 -4.15 13.36
C ILE A 78 -9.47 -4.23 14.04
N ASP A 79 -9.63 -3.60 15.20
CA ASP A 79 -10.89 -3.58 15.94
C ASP A 79 -11.98 -2.86 15.16
N LEU A 80 -11.65 -1.74 14.52
CA LEU A 80 -12.56 -1.00 13.65
C LEU A 80 -12.92 -1.82 12.39
N ALA A 81 -11.96 -2.51 11.78
CA ALA A 81 -12.21 -3.39 10.64
C ALA A 81 -13.22 -4.49 11.00
N ALA A 82 -13.05 -5.11 12.17
CA ALA A 82 -13.99 -6.10 12.67
C ALA A 82 -15.40 -5.51 12.91
N GLN A 83 -15.51 -4.30 13.47
CA GLN A 83 -16.78 -3.59 13.67
C GLN A 83 -17.50 -3.26 12.35
N LEU A 84 -16.75 -2.92 11.32
CA LEU A 84 -17.28 -2.56 9.99
C LEU A 84 -17.41 -3.78 9.05
N ASN A 85 -17.19 -5.00 9.54
CA ASN A 85 -17.18 -6.24 8.76
C ASN A 85 -16.22 -6.18 7.55
N ALA A 86 -15.15 -5.39 7.63
CA ALA A 86 -14.07 -5.40 6.65
C ALA A 86 -13.18 -6.62 6.88
N THR A 87 -12.61 -7.15 5.80
CA THR A 87 -11.78 -8.36 5.86
C THR A 87 -10.31 -8.04 6.06
N PHE A 88 -9.86 -6.89 5.56
CA PHE A 88 -8.44 -6.57 5.47
C PHE A 88 -8.08 -5.27 6.19
N VAL A 89 -6.89 -5.26 6.78
CA VAL A 89 -6.19 -4.04 7.20
C VAL A 89 -4.88 -3.98 6.44
N VAL A 90 -4.67 -2.90 5.70
CA VAL A 90 -3.47 -2.66 4.90
C VAL A 90 -2.50 -1.83 5.72
N LEU A 91 -1.28 -2.33 5.97
CA LEU A 91 -0.33 -1.66 6.85
C LEU A 91 0.93 -1.19 6.12
N HIS A 92 1.39 -0.03 6.55
CA HIS A 92 2.73 0.49 6.31
C HIS A 92 3.64 0.15 7.49
N LEU A 93 4.88 -0.28 7.21
CA LEU A 93 5.78 -0.75 8.27
C LEU A 93 6.80 0.31 8.71
N GLY A 94 6.93 1.37 7.92
CA GLY A 94 7.84 2.48 8.20
C GLY A 94 8.97 2.61 7.20
N THR A 95 10.10 3.15 7.65
CA THR A 95 11.25 3.51 6.80
C THR A 95 12.57 3.12 7.46
N VAL A 96 13.59 2.94 6.64
CA VAL A 96 14.98 2.90 7.08
C VAL A 96 15.46 4.34 7.30
N ASN A 97 16.23 4.59 8.37
CA ASN A 97 16.77 5.92 8.64
C ASN A 97 17.99 6.23 7.76
N MET A 98 17.71 6.61 6.52
CA MET A 98 18.70 6.99 5.51
C MET A 98 18.27 8.25 4.75
N SER A 99 19.15 8.83 3.97
CA SER A 99 18.81 9.97 3.12
C SER A 99 17.76 9.59 2.07
N PRO A 100 16.77 10.46 1.77
CA PRO A 100 15.77 10.22 0.73
C PRO A 100 16.41 10.08 -0.64
N ILE A 101 16.57 8.86 -1.12
CA ILE A 101 17.23 8.57 -2.41
C ILE A 101 16.24 8.53 -3.56
N THR A 102 15.02 8.06 -3.32
CA THR A 102 14.01 7.88 -4.36
C THR A 102 13.69 9.20 -5.05
N ASP A 103 13.42 10.26 -4.30
CA ASP A 103 13.15 11.58 -4.88
C ASP A 103 14.35 12.16 -5.64
N ARG A 104 15.58 11.88 -5.17
CA ARG A 104 16.80 12.27 -5.87
C ARG A 104 16.91 11.55 -7.23
N LEU A 105 16.66 10.25 -7.28
CA LEU A 105 16.68 9.48 -8.53
C LEU A 105 15.57 9.93 -9.49
N ILE A 106 14.38 10.24 -8.96
CA ILE A 106 13.28 10.82 -9.75
C ILE A 106 13.69 12.16 -10.36
N ALA A 107 14.31 13.04 -9.58
CA ALA A 107 14.79 14.34 -10.08
C ALA A 107 15.84 14.17 -11.17
N MET A 108 16.79 13.26 -10.99
CA MET A 108 17.81 12.94 -12.01
C MET A 108 17.17 12.38 -13.29
N ALA A 109 16.19 11.48 -13.15
CA ALA A 109 15.48 10.91 -14.31
C ALA A 109 14.70 12.00 -15.08
N LYS A 110 14.01 12.90 -14.39
CA LYS A 110 13.32 14.05 -14.99
C LYS A 110 14.27 15.00 -15.74
N ALA A 111 15.48 15.16 -15.24
CA ALA A 111 16.53 15.96 -15.87
C ALA A 111 17.24 15.25 -17.04
N GLY A 112 16.78 14.06 -17.46
CA GLY A 112 17.40 13.29 -18.55
C GLY A 112 18.64 12.49 -18.13
N GLY A 113 18.94 12.42 -16.83
CA GLY A 113 20.09 11.70 -16.30
C GLY A 113 19.83 10.22 -15.98
N TYR A 114 18.69 9.66 -16.38
CA TYR A 114 18.39 8.24 -16.16
C TYR A 114 19.47 7.34 -16.77
N LEU A 115 19.94 6.36 -15.99
CA LEU A 115 21.05 5.45 -16.33
C LEU A 115 22.41 6.12 -16.61
N SER A 116 22.56 7.42 -16.37
CA SER A 116 23.88 8.05 -16.41
C SER A 116 24.81 7.42 -15.34
N ARG A 117 26.13 7.59 -15.53
CA ARG A 117 27.14 7.11 -14.57
C ARG A 117 26.88 7.64 -13.15
N GLU A 118 26.42 8.89 -13.04
CA GLU A 118 26.08 9.50 -11.75
C GLU A 118 24.84 8.85 -11.15
N TYR A 119 23.78 8.63 -11.94
CA TYR A 119 22.56 7.94 -11.52
C TYR A 119 22.88 6.55 -10.95
N VAL A 120 23.62 5.74 -11.72
CA VAL A 120 23.98 4.37 -11.32
C VAL A 120 24.83 4.38 -10.04
N ARG A 121 25.82 5.28 -9.93
CA ARG A 121 26.64 5.40 -8.72
C ARG A 121 25.79 5.78 -7.49
N THR A 122 24.91 6.76 -7.66
CA THR A 122 24.00 7.23 -6.59
C THR A 122 23.11 6.08 -6.10
N LYS A 123 22.53 5.33 -7.03
CA LYS A 123 21.69 4.18 -6.72
C LYS A 123 22.45 3.06 -6.00
N ILE A 124 23.62 2.67 -6.49
CA ILE A 124 24.46 1.64 -5.86
C ILE A 124 24.82 2.04 -4.42
N SER A 125 25.24 3.30 -4.21
CA SER A 125 25.59 3.80 -2.88
C SER A 125 24.40 3.71 -1.91
N ALA A 126 23.20 4.04 -2.39
CA ALA A 126 21.99 3.96 -1.57
C ALA A 126 21.61 2.51 -1.22
N VAL A 127 21.76 1.58 -2.18
CA VAL A 127 21.53 0.15 -1.93
C VAL A 127 22.47 -0.35 -0.84
N GLN A 128 23.77 -0.07 -0.96
CA GLN A 128 24.78 -0.48 0.03
C GLN A 128 24.52 0.12 1.43
N GLU A 129 24.13 1.40 1.48
CA GLU A 129 23.77 2.05 2.77
C GLU A 129 22.56 1.37 3.39
N ARG A 130 21.52 1.13 2.61
CA ARG A 130 20.29 0.50 3.08
C ARG A 130 20.52 -0.92 3.60
N GLU A 131 21.25 -1.76 2.86
CA GLU A 131 21.59 -3.12 3.26
C GLU A 131 22.30 -3.21 4.62
N ARG A 132 23.09 -2.19 4.95
CA ARG A 132 23.77 -2.10 6.24
C ARG A 132 22.83 -1.74 7.40
N ILE A 133 21.79 -0.94 7.13
CA ILE A 133 20.91 -0.37 8.19
C ILE A 133 19.61 -1.15 8.35
N ALA A 134 19.06 -1.68 7.27
CA ALA A 134 17.74 -2.32 7.24
C ALA A 134 17.58 -3.52 8.18
N PRO A 135 18.57 -4.40 8.42
CA PRO A 135 18.38 -5.58 9.27
C PRO A 135 17.86 -5.24 10.66
N GLU A 136 18.41 -4.22 11.32
CA GLU A 136 17.95 -3.81 12.65
C GLU A 136 16.52 -3.25 12.64
N CYS A 137 16.15 -2.53 11.58
CA CYS A 137 14.78 -2.04 11.38
C CYS A 137 13.79 -3.20 11.17
N LEU A 138 14.19 -4.23 10.40
CA LEU A 138 13.37 -5.40 10.12
C LEU A 138 13.11 -6.23 11.37
N GLU A 139 14.11 -6.42 12.24
CA GLU A 139 13.90 -7.11 13.53
C GLU A 139 12.85 -6.40 14.40
N ARG A 140 12.87 -5.06 14.43
CA ARG A 140 11.84 -4.28 15.14
C ARG A 140 10.46 -4.49 14.52
N VAL A 141 10.38 -4.49 13.19
CA VAL A 141 9.13 -4.73 12.43
C VAL A 141 8.58 -6.11 12.73
N LYS A 142 9.41 -7.16 12.70
CA LYS A 142 9.03 -8.54 12.99
C LYS A 142 8.38 -8.67 14.37
N ASN A 143 9.03 -8.11 15.39
CA ASN A 143 8.52 -8.14 16.76
C ASN A 143 7.16 -7.43 16.89
N CYS A 144 6.93 -6.35 16.16
CA CYS A 144 5.64 -5.67 16.14
C CYS A 144 4.59 -6.49 15.38
N LEU A 145 4.94 -7.05 14.21
CA LEU A 145 4.02 -7.83 13.38
C LEU A 145 3.50 -9.08 14.08
N LEU A 146 4.32 -9.79 14.84
CA LEU A 146 3.85 -10.93 15.65
C LEU A 146 2.67 -10.54 16.53
N ARG A 147 2.77 -9.43 17.25
CA ARG A 147 1.70 -8.93 18.11
C ARG A 147 0.46 -8.50 17.33
N VAL A 148 0.67 -7.90 16.16
CA VAL A 148 -0.42 -7.47 15.27
C VAL A 148 -1.17 -8.68 14.71
N ILE A 149 -0.47 -9.71 14.29
CA ILE A 149 -1.05 -10.97 13.80
C ILE A 149 -1.85 -11.67 14.91
N ASP A 150 -1.29 -11.77 16.12
CA ASP A 150 -1.97 -12.36 17.27
C ASP A 150 -3.27 -11.63 17.63
N HIS A 151 -3.31 -10.29 17.46
CA HIS A 151 -4.51 -9.50 17.70
C HIS A 151 -5.55 -9.66 16.58
N ALA A 152 -5.11 -9.82 15.34
CA ALA A 152 -5.96 -9.94 14.15
C ALA A 152 -6.61 -11.32 13.99
N ALA A 153 -5.87 -12.39 14.31
CA ALA A 153 -6.26 -13.76 14.06
C ALA A 153 -7.62 -14.16 14.71
N PRO A 154 -7.89 -13.89 16.00
CA PRO A 154 -9.19 -14.23 16.63
C PRO A 154 -10.36 -13.46 16.07
N LYS A 155 -10.12 -12.35 15.36
CA LYS A 155 -11.13 -11.52 14.70
C LYS A 155 -11.31 -11.86 13.22
N ASN A 156 -10.55 -12.84 12.72
CA ASN A 156 -10.50 -13.24 11.31
C ASN A 156 -10.16 -12.06 10.36
N ILE A 157 -9.39 -11.10 10.84
CA ILE A 157 -8.86 -10.00 10.03
C ILE A 157 -7.53 -10.43 9.40
N ARG A 158 -7.34 -10.07 8.14
CA ARG A 158 -6.12 -10.31 7.38
C ARG A 158 -5.31 -9.03 7.23
N ILE A 159 -4.01 -9.12 7.46
CA ILE A 159 -3.08 -7.99 7.36
C ILE A 159 -2.38 -8.03 6.01
N GLY A 160 -2.61 -7.00 5.19
CA GLY A 160 -1.93 -6.82 3.92
C GLY A 160 -0.71 -5.90 4.10
N LEU A 161 0.51 -6.43 3.90
CA LEU A 161 1.71 -5.62 3.88
C LEU A 161 1.80 -4.88 2.56
N LYS A 162 1.78 -3.56 2.62
CA LYS A 162 1.70 -2.70 1.44
C LYS A 162 3.01 -2.62 0.66
N ALA A 163 2.91 -2.78 -0.67
CA ALA A 163 3.98 -2.33 -1.57
C ALA A 163 4.22 -0.83 -1.41
N ARG A 164 5.48 -0.44 -1.21
CA ARG A 164 5.85 0.94 -0.97
C ARG A 164 6.53 1.54 -2.19
N ARG A 165 6.34 2.86 -2.38
CA ARG A 165 6.90 3.61 -3.50
C ARG A 165 8.40 3.83 -3.38
N ASP A 166 8.83 4.28 -2.19
CA ASP A 166 10.20 4.75 -1.99
C ASP A 166 11.10 3.61 -1.52
N TYR A 167 12.32 3.59 -2.03
CA TYR A 167 13.31 2.55 -1.72
C TYR A 167 13.73 2.57 -0.24
N GLU A 168 13.64 3.72 0.42
CA GLU A 168 13.89 3.92 1.85
C GLU A 168 12.81 3.29 2.75
N GLN A 169 11.66 2.98 2.20
CA GLN A 169 10.54 2.41 2.95
C GLN A 169 10.70 0.90 3.15
N ILE A 170 10.02 0.37 4.17
CA ILE A 170 9.98 -1.05 4.52
C ILE A 170 8.57 -1.58 4.23
N PRO A 171 8.47 -2.77 3.62
CA PRO A 171 9.53 -3.63 3.13
C PRO A 171 9.96 -3.30 1.68
N THR A 172 11.18 -3.69 1.29
CA THR A 172 11.49 -3.98 -0.11
C THR A 172 10.87 -5.32 -0.51
N GLU A 173 10.93 -5.64 -1.79
CA GLU A 173 10.38 -6.89 -2.32
C GLU A 173 11.02 -8.12 -1.68
N ARG A 174 12.34 -8.12 -1.53
CA ARG A 174 13.09 -9.19 -0.88
C ARG A 174 12.72 -9.33 0.60
N GLU A 175 12.69 -8.21 1.32
CA GLU A 175 12.30 -8.18 2.74
C GLU A 175 10.87 -8.65 2.96
N LEU A 176 9.97 -8.35 2.03
CA LEU A 176 8.59 -8.82 2.10
C LEU A 176 8.52 -10.35 1.97
N SER A 177 9.23 -10.94 1.00
CA SER A 177 9.29 -12.39 0.87
C SER A 177 9.82 -13.05 2.14
N GLU A 178 10.91 -12.52 2.70
CA GLU A 178 11.49 -12.99 3.96
C GLU A 178 10.49 -12.88 5.14
N LEU A 179 9.76 -11.76 5.25
CA LEU A 179 8.73 -11.57 6.28
C LEU A 179 7.57 -12.56 6.14
N LEU A 180 7.08 -12.79 4.93
CA LEU A 180 5.97 -13.72 4.68
C LEU A 180 6.37 -15.16 4.97
N GLU A 181 7.56 -15.58 4.58
CA GLU A 181 8.10 -16.92 4.85
C GLU A 181 8.33 -17.14 6.35
N GLU A 182 8.93 -16.17 7.04
CA GLU A 182 9.26 -16.30 8.47
C GLU A 182 8.02 -16.27 9.36
N MET A 183 7.07 -15.36 9.09
CA MET A 183 5.83 -15.27 9.87
C MET A 183 4.87 -16.43 9.59
N ASN A 184 4.87 -16.95 8.36
CA ASN A 184 4.08 -18.11 7.90
C ASN A 184 2.64 -18.15 8.46
N SER A 185 1.92 -17.02 8.38
CA SER A 185 0.58 -16.87 8.94
C SER A 185 -0.47 -16.71 7.84
N PRO A 186 -1.62 -17.39 7.91
CA PRO A 186 -2.73 -17.20 6.98
C PRO A 186 -3.40 -15.81 7.13
N HIS A 187 -3.09 -15.11 8.23
CA HIS A 187 -3.55 -13.74 8.49
C HIS A 187 -2.59 -12.66 8.01
N LEU A 188 -1.44 -13.02 7.41
CA LEU A 188 -0.48 -12.08 6.84
C LEU A 188 -0.29 -12.36 5.36
N GLY A 189 -0.33 -11.31 4.54
CA GLY A 189 -0.10 -11.41 3.10
C GLY A 189 0.35 -10.10 2.50
N TYR A 190 0.43 -10.09 1.19
CA TYR A 190 0.86 -8.94 0.41
C TYR A 190 -0.32 -8.09 -0.06
N TRP A 191 -0.13 -6.77 -0.03
CA TRP A 191 -1.02 -5.81 -0.66
C TRP A 191 -0.27 -5.05 -1.74
N HIS A 192 -0.56 -5.40 -2.97
CA HIS A 192 0.10 -4.81 -4.12
C HIS A 192 -0.32 -3.34 -4.33
N ASP A 193 0.53 -2.54 -4.98
CA ASP A 193 0.16 -1.22 -5.48
C ASP A 193 0.84 -1.02 -6.84
N PHE A 194 0.04 -1.05 -7.89
CA PHE A 194 0.55 -0.97 -9.26
C PHE A 194 1.37 0.29 -9.52
N GLY A 195 0.91 1.45 -9.04
CA GLY A 195 1.62 2.71 -9.22
C GLY A 195 2.95 2.76 -8.47
N HIS A 196 2.98 2.32 -7.19
CA HIS A 196 4.20 2.26 -6.40
C HIS A 196 5.25 1.33 -7.02
N CYS A 197 4.83 0.14 -7.45
CA CYS A 197 5.75 -0.81 -8.09
C CYS A 197 6.21 -0.29 -9.45
N GLN A 198 5.36 0.41 -10.21
CA GLN A 198 5.75 1.05 -11.47
C GLN A 198 6.81 2.13 -11.26
N VAL A 199 6.73 2.93 -10.19
CA VAL A 199 7.81 3.89 -9.86
C VAL A 199 9.12 3.15 -9.62
N LYS A 200 9.14 2.06 -8.86
CA LYS A 200 10.35 1.27 -8.61
C LYS A 200 10.89 0.61 -9.87
N GLU A 201 10.03 0.11 -10.74
CA GLU A 201 10.42 -0.40 -12.06
C GLU A 201 11.03 0.70 -12.93
N ASN A 202 10.38 1.85 -13.02
CA ASN A 202 10.88 3.02 -13.76
C ASN A 202 12.26 3.47 -13.28
N LEU A 203 12.54 3.36 -11.99
CA LEU A 203 13.84 3.67 -11.40
C LEU A 203 14.81 2.48 -11.46
N GLY A 204 14.36 1.33 -12.00
CA GLY A 204 15.17 0.13 -12.19
C GLY A 204 15.50 -0.62 -10.90
N PHE A 205 14.67 -0.52 -9.85
CA PHE A 205 14.85 -1.31 -8.62
C PHE A 205 14.29 -2.72 -8.73
N ILE A 206 13.25 -2.92 -9.54
CA ILE A 206 12.57 -4.22 -9.71
C ILE A 206 12.22 -4.46 -11.18
N ASP A 207 11.97 -5.71 -11.53
CA ASP A 207 11.08 -6.11 -12.63
C ASP A 207 9.70 -6.38 -12.03
N HIS A 208 8.71 -5.63 -12.47
CA HIS A 208 7.38 -5.64 -11.88
C HIS A 208 6.68 -7.00 -12.06
N ALA A 209 6.82 -7.60 -13.25
CA ALA A 209 6.21 -8.89 -13.53
C ALA A 209 6.91 -10.05 -12.83
N GLU A 210 8.25 -10.03 -12.75
CA GLU A 210 9.00 -11.04 -11.99
C GLU A 210 8.63 -11.00 -10.51
N TRP A 211 8.52 -9.79 -9.96
CA TRP A 211 8.07 -9.60 -8.59
C TRP A 211 6.68 -10.21 -8.35
N LEU A 212 5.69 -9.89 -9.20
CA LEU A 212 4.34 -10.43 -9.05
C LEU A 212 4.27 -11.95 -9.24
N ARG A 213 5.11 -12.54 -10.09
CA ARG A 213 5.21 -14.01 -10.18
C ARG A 213 5.69 -14.63 -8.87
N ALA A 214 6.63 -13.99 -8.20
CA ALA A 214 7.18 -14.49 -6.95
C ALA A 214 6.17 -14.39 -5.78
N VAL A 215 5.47 -13.24 -5.67
CA VAL A 215 4.64 -12.94 -4.50
C VAL A 215 3.14 -13.16 -4.74
N GLY A 216 2.72 -13.39 -5.98
CA GLY A 216 1.32 -13.54 -6.37
C GLY A 216 0.50 -14.44 -5.44
N PRO A 217 0.95 -15.67 -5.11
CA PRO A 217 0.19 -16.58 -4.24
C PRO A 217 -0.12 -16.02 -2.83
N HIS A 218 0.65 -15.05 -2.37
CA HIS A 218 0.48 -14.41 -1.06
C HIS A 218 -0.29 -13.09 -1.14
N THR A 219 -0.77 -12.68 -2.32
CA THR A 219 -1.42 -11.39 -2.53
C THR A 219 -2.89 -11.46 -2.12
N PHE A 220 -3.29 -10.62 -1.18
CA PHE A 220 -4.68 -10.51 -0.72
C PHE A 220 -5.48 -9.49 -1.53
N GLY A 221 -4.84 -8.41 -1.92
CA GLY A 221 -5.47 -7.34 -2.67
C GLY A 221 -4.45 -6.38 -3.27
N CYS A 222 -4.96 -5.42 -4.01
CA CYS A 222 -4.13 -4.42 -4.66
C CYS A 222 -4.81 -3.06 -4.75
N HIS A 223 -3.99 -2.01 -4.77
CA HIS A 223 -4.40 -0.68 -5.17
C HIS A 223 -4.21 -0.51 -6.68
N VAL A 224 -5.31 -0.23 -7.35
CA VAL A 224 -5.36 -0.02 -8.79
C VAL A 224 -5.19 1.46 -9.08
N GLN A 225 -4.02 1.83 -9.54
CA GLN A 225 -3.66 3.16 -10.03
C GLN A 225 -2.54 3.01 -11.06
N ASP A 226 -2.49 3.94 -11.99
CA ASP A 226 -1.42 4.01 -13.00
C ASP A 226 -0.35 5.04 -12.61
N CYS A 227 0.78 5.01 -13.32
CA CYS A 227 1.91 5.88 -13.10
C CYS A 227 2.50 6.37 -14.42
N ILE A 228 2.59 7.69 -14.60
CA ILE A 228 3.31 8.27 -15.72
C ILE A 228 4.77 8.49 -15.35
N TRP A 229 5.66 8.14 -16.27
CA TRP A 229 7.11 8.27 -16.13
C TRP A 229 7.56 9.65 -15.59
N PRO A 230 8.53 9.73 -14.69
CA PRO A 230 9.15 8.59 -14.00
C PRO A 230 8.37 8.15 -12.75
N ALA A 231 7.52 9.01 -12.14
CA ALA A 231 6.91 8.75 -10.84
C ALA A 231 5.63 9.58 -10.57
N ARG A 232 4.85 9.92 -11.61
CA ARG A 232 3.57 10.59 -11.42
C ARG A 232 2.45 9.57 -11.24
N GLU A 233 2.23 9.19 -10.00
CA GLU A 233 1.20 8.26 -9.55
C GLU A 233 -0.21 8.87 -9.52
N GLY A 234 -1.19 8.08 -9.08
CA GLY A 234 -2.57 8.51 -8.92
C GLY A 234 -3.30 8.70 -10.24
N GLN A 235 -2.79 8.11 -11.31
CA GLN A 235 -3.43 8.13 -12.61
C GLN A 235 -4.47 7.02 -12.70
N LEU A 236 -5.52 7.23 -13.51
CA LEU A 236 -6.46 6.17 -13.83
C LEU A 236 -5.78 5.04 -14.63
N PRO A 237 -6.18 3.78 -14.46
CA PRO A 237 -5.70 2.68 -15.27
C PRO A 237 -5.78 2.98 -16.77
N PHE A 238 -4.76 2.55 -17.50
CA PHE A 238 -4.57 2.73 -18.95
C PHE A 238 -4.25 4.17 -19.38
N THR A 239 -3.83 5.04 -18.45
CA THR A 239 -3.42 6.41 -18.79
C THR A 239 -1.93 6.68 -18.53
N GLY A 240 -1.20 5.70 -18.02
CA GLY A 240 0.22 5.78 -17.71
C GLY A 240 1.03 4.66 -18.34
N GLY A 241 2.00 4.12 -17.59
CA GLY A 241 2.95 3.12 -18.05
C GLY A 241 2.80 1.74 -17.45
N VAL A 242 1.79 1.51 -16.62
CA VAL A 242 1.53 0.18 -16.03
C VAL A 242 0.94 -0.74 -17.09
N ASP A 243 1.60 -1.87 -17.33
CA ASP A 243 1.11 -2.93 -18.22
C ASP A 243 0.15 -3.85 -17.46
N PHE A 244 -1.09 -3.40 -17.28
CA PHE A 244 -2.12 -4.16 -16.57
C PHE A 244 -2.43 -5.50 -17.27
N GLU A 245 -2.35 -5.57 -18.59
CA GLU A 245 -2.64 -6.80 -19.34
C GLU A 245 -1.61 -7.90 -19.05
N LYS A 246 -0.37 -7.52 -18.81
CA LYS A 246 0.71 -8.42 -18.38
C LYS A 246 0.63 -8.78 -16.90
N LEU A 247 0.24 -7.82 -16.05
CA LEU A 247 0.40 -7.93 -14.59
C LEU A 247 -0.83 -8.52 -13.89
N VAL A 248 -2.05 -8.14 -14.29
CA VAL A 248 -3.28 -8.62 -13.64
C VAL A 248 -3.42 -10.14 -13.65
N PRO A 249 -3.09 -10.85 -14.76
CA PRO A 249 -3.13 -12.32 -14.78
C PRO A 249 -2.17 -13.04 -13.82
N LEU A 250 -1.21 -12.31 -13.23
CA LEU A 250 -0.27 -12.86 -12.25
C LEU A 250 -0.81 -12.82 -10.81
N LEU A 251 -1.94 -12.17 -10.60
CA LEU A 251 -2.61 -12.10 -9.31
C LEU A 251 -3.58 -13.27 -9.11
N PRO A 252 -3.84 -13.67 -7.85
CA PRO A 252 -4.85 -14.68 -7.55
C PRO A 252 -6.25 -14.25 -8.03
N THR A 253 -7.07 -15.20 -8.43
CA THR A 253 -8.45 -14.92 -8.87
C THR A 253 -9.35 -14.30 -7.81
N ASN A 254 -9.01 -14.48 -6.54
CA ASN A 254 -9.70 -13.90 -5.39
C ASN A 254 -9.02 -12.63 -4.85
N CYS A 255 -8.10 -12.04 -5.62
CA CYS A 255 -7.46 -10.78 -5.25
C CYS A 255 -8.48 -9.64 -5.23
N LEU A 256 -8.47 -8.84 -4.17
CA LEU A 256 -9.33 -7.66 -4.06
C LEU A 256 -8.71 -6.48 -4.82
N PHE A 257 -9.48 -5.89 -5.74
CA PHE A 257 -9.05 -4.69 -6.49
C PHE A 257 -9.65 -3.43 -5.88
N VAL A 258 -8.81 -2.57 -5.30
CA VAL A 258 -9.21 -1.29 -4.73
C VAL A 258 -8.72 -0.15 -5.62
N TRP A 259 -9.66 0.57 -6.22
CA TRP A 259 -9.36 1.69 -7.10
C TRP A 259 -8.94 2.92 -6.30
N LYS A 260 -7.71 3.38 -6.54
CA LYS A 260 -7.17 4.56 -5.89
C LYS A 260 -7.31 5.78 -6.81
N MET A 261 -8.22 6.67 -6.45
CA MET A 261 -8.60 7.83 -7.26
C MET A 261 -8.13 9.12 -6.61
N THR A 262 -7.64 10.05 -7.43
CA THR A 262 -7.29 11.40 -6.96
C THR A 262 -8.51 12.33 -6.97
N ALA A 263 -8.52 13.33 -6.08
CA ALA A 263 -9.62 14.27 -5.91
C ALA A 263 -10.00 15.06 -7.18
N ASN A 264 -9.09 15.18 -8.14
CA ASN A 264 -9.30 15.92 -9.39
C ASN A 264 -9.80 15.05 -10.56
N THR A 265 -10.11 13.77 -10.30
CA THR A 265 -10.57 12.86 -11.36
C THR A 265 -12.08 13.01 -11.54
N THR A 266 -12.53 13.22 -12.80
CA THR A 266 -13.95 13.37 -13.10
C THR A 266 -14.68 12.01 -13.07
N VAL A 267 -15.97 12.03 -12.73
CA VAL A 267 -16.84 10.84 -12.74
C VAL A 267 -16.82 10.13 -14.09
N ASP A 268 -16.84 10.88 -15.19
CA ASP A 268 -16.87 10.29 -16.53
C ASP A 268 -15.54 9.63 -16.89
N ALA A 269 -14.40 10.22 -16.50
CA ALA A 269 -13.10 9.59 -16.69
C ALA A 269 -12.97 8.28 -15.89
N ILE A 270 -13.48 8.25 -14.65
CA ILE A 270 -13.51 7.03 -13.82
C ILE A 270 -14.38 5.97 -14.51
N ARG A 271 -15.58 6.31 -14.93
CA ARG A 271 -16.49 5.38 -15.62
C ARG A 271 -15.86 4.78 -16.88
N GLN A 272 -15.21 5.61 -17.69
CA GLN A 272 -14.53 5.15 -18.88
C GLN A 272 -13.41 4.16 -18.54
N SER A 273 -12.59 4.47 -17.55
CA SER A 273 -11.51 3.57 -17.10
C SER A 273 -12.06 2.26 -16.51
N VAL A 274 -13.14 2.31 -15.73
CA VAL A 274 -13.83 1.11 -15.21
C VAL A 274 -14.38 0.27 -16.35
N GLN A 275 -14.99 0.89 -17.37
CA GLN A 275 -15.49 0.18 -18.53
C GLN A 275 -14.36 -0.53 -19.29
N MET A 276 -13.24 0.17 -19.53
CA MET A 276 -12.05 -0.41 -20.15
C MET A 276 -11.48 -1.58 -19.35
N TRP A 277 -11.54 -1.50 -18.01
CA TRP A 277 -11.10 -2.58 -17.13
C TRP A 277 -11.98 -3.82 -17.26
N LYS A 278 -13.30 -3.64 -17.22
CA LYS A 278 -14.28 -4.73 -17.39
C LYS A 278 -14.17 -5.43 -18.73
N GLU A 279 -13.92 -4.68 -19.80
CA GLU A 279 -13.72 -5.24 -21.15
C GLU A 279 -12.47 -6.13 -21.25
N ARG A 280 -11.43 -5.88 -20.45
CA ARG A 280 -10.16 -6.61 -20.47
C ARG A 280 -10.09 -7.75 -19.47
N PHE A 281 -10.64 -7.55 -18.28
CA PHE A 281 -10.43 -8.46 -17.14
C PHE A 281 -11.73 -9.07 -16.61
N GLY A 282 -12.87 -8.64 -17.10
CA GLY A 282 -14.16 -9.03 -16.57
C GLY A 282 -14.60 -8.17 -15.37
N GLU A 283 -15.61 -8.68 -14.63
CA GLU A 283 -16.18 -7.94 -13.50
C GLU A 283 -15.20 -7.74 -12.32
#